data_67bd7d2959ef6b3e51667957e0046930
#
_entry.id   67bd7d2959ef6b3e51667957e0046930
#
_cell.length_a   1.000
_cell.length_b   1.000
_cell.length_c   1.000
_cell.angle_alpha   90.00
_cell.angle_beta   90.00
_cell.angle_gamma   90.00
#
_symmetry.space_group_name_H-M   'P 1'
#
loop_
_entity.id
_entity.type
_entity.pdbx_description
1 polymer ?
#
loop_
_entity_poly.entity_id
_entity_poly.type
_entity_poly.pdbx_seq_one_letter_code
_entity_poly.pdbx_strand_id
1 'polypeptide(L)'
;MPGPEIVKRIMIDTIDSVFREEKTIFVACIRDDLDYQETRAEIESVALFAGPDLKVYFALEDLLPYFEKRFFISGTPSFLIIKNGELLDSILGKTSAQRLVDFIRPYMPDLSKQGAPGHHNTEAWIRAAKK
;
A
#
# COMPACT_ATOMS: atom_id res chain seq x y z
N MET A 1 -5.22 -25.15 -7.21
CA MET A 1 -4.71 -24.79 -5.88
C MET A 1 -4.10 -23.41 -5.90
N PRO A 2 -4.62 -22.54 -5.13
CA PRO A 2 -4.04 -21.21 -5.11
C PRO A 2 -2.67 -21.24 -4.47
N GLY A 3 -1.82 -20.38 -4.92
CA GLY A 3 -0.54 -20.19 -4.25
C GLY A 3 -0.70 -19.44 -2.94
N PRO A 4 0.41 -19.06 -2.34
CA PRO A 4 0.35 -18.26 -1.12
C PRO A 4 -0.36 -16.95 -1.41
N GLU A 5 -1.05 -16.47 -0.41
CA GLU A 5 -1.70 -15.17 -0.55
C GLU A 5 -0.64 -14.08 -0.60
N ILE A 6 -0.75 -13.23 -1.62
CA ILE A 6 0.17 -12.11 -1.77
C ILE A 6 -0.38 -10.84 -1.11
N VAL A 7 -1.67 -10.83 -0.77
CA VAL A 7 -2.30 -9.75 -0.04
C VAL A 7 -2.93 -10.36 1.20
N LYS A 8 -2.53 -9.90 2.37
CA LYS A 8 -3.00 -10.47 3.63
C LYS A 8 -3.93 -9.51 4.33
N ARG A 9 -4.93 -10.08 4.99
CA ARG A 9 -5.84 -9.29 5.80
C ARG A 9 -5.22 -9.02 7.16
N ILE A 10 -5.32 -7.77 7.62
CA ILE A 10 -4.91 -7.43 8.97
C ILE A 10 -6.05 -7.78 9.92
N MET A 11 -5.72 -8.51 10.98
CA MET A 11 -6.67 -8.88 12.01
C MET A 11 -6.36 -8.11 13.28
N ILE A 12 -7.35 -7.98 14.16
CA ILE A 12 -7.17 -7.21 15.38
C ILE A 12 -6.05 -7.80 16.25
N ASP A 13 -5.85 -9.09 16.21
CA ASP A 13 -4.83 -9.74 17.03
C ASP A 13 -3.43 -9.69 16.40
N THR A 14 -3.30 -9.23 15.15
CA THR A 14 -2.00 -9.15 14.48
C THR A 14 -1.59 -7.72 14.14
N ILE A 15 -2.48 -6.75 14.39
CA ILE A 15 -2.25 -5.40 13.91
C ILE A 15 -0.98 -4.78 14.53
N ASP A 16 -0.68 -5.09 15.77
CA ASP A 16 0.51 -4.55 16.41
C ASP A 16 1.78 -5.11 15.77
N SER A 17 1.79 -6.40 15.44
CA SER A 17 2.92 -7.02 14.75
C SER A 17 3.16 -6.37 13.40
N VAL A 18 2.07 -6.14 12.66
CA VAL A 18 2.16 -5.54 11.34
C VAL A 18 2.79 -4.15 11.44
N PHE A 19 2.38 -3.38 12.44
CA PHE A 19 2.88 -2.01 12.57
C PHE A 19 4.28 -1.93 13.17
N ARG A 20 4.78 -3.02 13.73
CA ARG A 20 6.16 -3.05 14.21
C ARG A 20 7.17 -3.45 13.13
N GLU A 21 6.70 -3.79 11.96
CA GLU A 21 7.61 -4.14 10.88
C GLU A 21 8.45 -2.92 10.51
N GLU A 22 9.73 -3.15 10.33
CA GLU A 22 10.63 -2.07 9.98
C GLU A 22 10.49 -1.66 8.52
N LYS A 23 9.96 -2.55 7.71
CA LYS A 23 9.80 -2.25 6.29
C LYS A 23 8.57 -1.41 6.06
N THR A 24 8.58 -0.73 4.94
CA THR A 24 7.40 0.00 4.48
C THR A 24 6.33 -1.01 4.09
N ILE A 25 5.09 -0.73 4.48
CA ILE A 25 3.95 -1.56 4.10
C ILE A 25 2.89 -0.70 3.42
N PHE A 26 2.10 -1.35 2.61
CA PHE A 26 0.97 -0.74 1.93
C PHE A 26 -0.30 -1.36 2.52
N VAL A 27 -1.22 -0.54 2.97
CA VAL A 27 -2.47 -1.02 3.57
C VAL A 27 -3.65 -0.42 2.84
N ALA A 28 -4.56 -1.26 2.38
CA ALA A 28 -5.81 -0.81 1.77
C ALA A 28 -6.93 -1.00 2.78
N CYS A 29 -7.58 0.09 3.15
CA CYS A 29 -8.76 0.06 4.02
C CYS A 29 -9.99 0.03 3.12
N ILE A 30 -10.72 -1.07 3.13
CA ILE A 30 -11.81 -1.30 2.19
C ILE A 30 -13.02 -1.89 2.92
N ARG A 31 -14.16 -1.84 2.25
CA ARG A 31 -15.39 -2.45 2.77
C ARG A 31 -15.75 -3.66 1.92
N ASP A 32 -16.39 -4.62 2.54
CA ASP A 32 -16.88 -5.81 1.83
C ASP A 32 -18.23 -5.45 1.22
N ASP A 33 -18.20 -4.67 0.17
CA ASP A 33 -19.40 -4.17 -0.51
C ASP A 33 -19.36 -4.58 -1.98
N LEU A 34 -20.17 -3.92 -2.80
CA LEU A 34 -20.31 -4.31 -4.21
C LEU A 34 -19.01 -4.18 -4.98
N ASP A 35 -18.12 -3.29 -4.56
CA ASP A 35 -16.86 -3.06 -5.26
C ASP A 35 -15.72 -3.88 -4.71
N TYR A 36 -15.99 -4.74 -3.74
CA TYR A 36 -14.94 -5.45 -3.02
C TYR A 36 -14.03 -6.27 -3.95
N GLN A 37 -14.62 -7.04 -4.85
CA GLN A 37 -13.82 -7.91 -5.72
C GLN A 37 -12.97 -7.11 -6.68
N GLU A 38 -13.52 -6.04 -7.21
CA GLU A 38 -12.77 -5.18 -8.12
C GLU A 38 -11.59 -4.53 -7.41
N THR A 39 -11.82 -4.01 -6.22
CA THR A 39 -10.76 -3.37 -5.45
C THR A 39 -9.70 -4.38 -5.04
N ARG A 40 -10.11 -5.59 -4.64
CA ARG A 40 -9.17 -6.64 -4.30
C ARG A 40 -8.27 -6.98 -5.49
N ALA A 41 -8.85 -7.04 -6.69
CA ALA A 41 -8.05 -7.34 -7.88
C ALA A 41 -6.99 -6.26 -8.14
N GLU A 42 -7.35 -5.01 -7.90
CA GLU A 42 -6.40 -3.92 -8.06
C GLU A 42 -5.29 -3.99 -7.02
N ILE A 43 -5.64 -4.32 -5.79
CA ILE A 43 -4.64 -4.47 -4.73
C ILE A 43 -3.70 -5.64 -5.04
N GLU A 44 -4.25 -6.72 -5.57
CA GLU A 44 -3.42 -7.86 -5.95
C GLU A 44 -2.45 -7.52 -7.07
N SER A 45 -2.87 -6.69 -8.01
CA SER A 45 -1.97 -6.20 -9.06
C SER A 45 -0.81 -5.40 -8.47
N VAL A 46 -1.10 -4.58 -7.48
CA VAL A 46 -0.06 -3.82 -6.79
C VAL A 46 0.92 -4.77 -6.09
N ALA A 47 0.39 -5.79 -5.41
CA ALA A 47 1.24 -6.74 -4.72
C ALA A 47 2.14 -7.51 -5.67
N LEU A 48 1.62 -7.88 -6.83
CA LEU A 48 2.43 -8.56 -7.85
C LEU A 48 3.54 -7.64 -8.36
N PHE A 49 3.22 -6.39 -8.60
CA PHE A 49 4.22 -5.43 -9.04
C PHE A 49 5.31 -5.24 -7.99
N ALA A 50 4.89 -5.10 -6.72
CA ALA A 50 5.83 -4.82 -5.64
C ALA A 50 6.74 -6.01 -5.34
N GLY A 51 6.22 -7.22 -5.53
CA GLY A 51 7.00 -8.42 -5.23
C GLY A 51 7.38 -8.47 -3.76
N PRO A 52 8.58 -8.95 -3.44
CA PRO A 52 8.98 -9.06 -2.03
C PRO A 52 9.40 -7.75 -1.39
N ASP A 53 9.46 -6.67 -2.16
CA ASP A 53 10.01 -5.41 -1.65
C ASP A 53 9.03 -4.61 -0.82
N LEU A 54 7.74 -4.91 -0.91
CA LEU A 54 6.72 -4.16 -0.21
C LEU A 54 5.62 -5.13 0.20
N LYS A 55 5.33 -5.19 1.48
CA LYS A 55 4.24 -6.04 1.94
C LYS A 55 2.91 -5.31 1.76
N VAL A 56 1.93 -6.03 1.26
CA VAL A 56 0.63 -5.48 0.94
C VAL A 56 -0.43 -6.14 1.81
N TYR A 57 -1.20 -5.31 2.50
CA TYR A 57 -2.24 -5.76 3.41
C TYR A 57 -3.56 -5.08 3.08
N PHE A 58 -4.65 -5.65 3.57
CA PHE A 58 -5.92 -4.95 3.56
C PHE A 58 -6.61 -5.07 4.91
N ALA A 59 -7.46 -4.11 5.22
CA ALA A 59 -8.24 -4.08 6.45
C ALA A 59 -9.70 -3.87 6.08
N LEU A 60 -10.59 -4.58 6.76
CA LEU A 60 -12.01 -4.51 6.51
C LEU A 60 -12.72 -3.75 7.62
N GLU A 61 -14.06 -3.80 7.60
CA GLU A 61 -14.90 -3.01 8.48
C GLU A 61 -14.56 -3.14 9.96
N ASP A 62 -14.10 -4.31 10.37
CA ASP A 62 -13.79 -4.55 11.77
C ASP A 62 -12.66 -3.66 12.27
N LEU A 63 -11.77 -3.23 11.39
CA LEU A 63 -10.64 -2.40 11.77
C LEU A 63 -10.77 -0.96 11.31
N LEU A 64 -11.81 -0.61 10.54
CA LEU A 64 -11.93 0.75 10.04
C LEU A 64 -11.97 1.80 11.17
N PRO A 65 -12.68 1.58 12.28
CA PRO A 65 -12.65 2.59 13.35
C PRO A 65 -11.25 2.81 13.90
N TYR A 66 -10.45 1.75 13.98
CA TYR A 66 -9.07 1.88 14.44
C TYR A 66 -8.25 2.76 13.49
N PHE A 67 -8.39 2.52 12.18
CA PHE A 67 -7.66 3.28 11.18
C PHE A 67 -8.15 4.72 11.11
N GLU A 68 -9.45 4.95 11.27
CA GLU A 68 -9.99 6.30 11.29
C GLU A 68 -9.39 7.10 12.43
N LYS A 69 -9.31 6.47 13.60
CA LYS A 69 -8.82 7.16 14.78
C LYS A 69 -7.31 7.38 14.72
N ARG A 70 -6.58 6.38 14.28
CA ARG A 70 -5.11 6.45 14.31
C ARG A 70 -4.54 7.26 13.16
N PHE A 71 -5.10 7.11 11.97
CA PHE A 71 -4.54 7.73 10.76
C PHE A 71 -5.46 8.75 10.13
N PHE A 72 -6.60 9.01 10.77
CA PHE A 72 -7.54 10.06 10.35
C PHE A 72 -8.08 9.85 8.94
N ILE A 73 -8.28 8.59 8.53
CA ILE A 73 -8.89 8.34 7.24
C ILE A 73 -10.36 8.74 7.32
N SER A 74 -10.90 9.21 6.21
CA SER A 74 -12.27 9.75 6.20
C SER A 74 -13.25 8.94 5.38
N GLY A 75 -12.80 7.86 4.76
CA GLY A 75 -13.71 7.04 3.95
C GLY A 75 -12.99 5.85 3.34
N THR A 76 -13.69 5.12 2.48
CA THR A 76 -13.15 3.94 1.83
C THR A 76 -13.45 3.99 0.34
N PRO A 77 -12.59 3.38 -0.45
CA PRO A 77 -11.32 2.80 -0.03
C PRO A 77 -10.30 3.89 0.31
N SER A 78 -9.41 3.58 1.23
CA SER A 78 -8.26 4.43 1.54
C SER A 78 -7.01 3.57 1.42
N PHE A 79 -5.96 4.12 0.83
CA PHE A 79 -4.71 3.39 0.61
C PHE A 79 -3.60 4.12 1.33
N LEU A 80 -2.88 3.40 2.18
CA LEU A 80 -1.91 4.01 3.10
C LEU A 80 -0.54 3.42 2.89
N ILE A 81 0.48 4.27 2.99
CA ILE A 81 1.87 3.82 3.08
C ILE A 81 2.31 4.07 4.51
N ILE A 82 2.72 3.01 5.18
CA ILE A 82 3.06 3.07 6.62
C ILE A 82 4.44 2.47 6.82
N LYS A 83 5.24 3.08 7.67
CA LYS A 83 6.53 2.54 8.05
C LYS A 83 6.71 2.74 9.55
N ASN A 84 7.01 1.65 10.25
CA ASN A 84 7.17 1.67 11.71
C ASN A 84 5.96 2.28 12.41
N GLY A 85 4.77 1.99 11.89
CA GLY A 85 3.54 2.50 12.48
C GLY A 85 3.22 3.95 12.16
N GLU A 86 4.03 4.60 11.33
CA GLU A 86 3.81 6.00 10.97
C GLU A 86 3.29 6.10 9.54
N LEU A 87 2.28 6.92 9.36
CA LEU A 87 1.71 7.15 8.04
C LEU A 87 2.64 8.05 7.23
N LEU A 88 3.09 7.57 6.09
CA LEU A 88 3.92 8.36 5.19
C LEU A 88 3.11 9.04 4.10
N ASP A 89 2.05 8.40 3.63
CA ASP A 89 1.25 8.95 2.54
C ASP A 89 -0.07 8.21 2.45
N SER A 90 -1.07 8.80 1.82
CA SER A 90 -2.37 8.17 1.67
C SER A 90 -3.11 8.69 0.44
N ILE A 91 -4.02 7.87 -0.07
CA ILE A 91 -4.95 8.24 -1.14
C ILE A 91 -6.33 7.82 -0.69
N LEU A 92 -7.32 8.67 -0.89
CA LEU A 92 -8.73 8.37 -0.60
C LEU A 92 -9.48 8.20 -1.91
N GLY A 93 -10.28 7.14 -2.01
CA GLY A 93 -11.21 6.95 -3.10
C GLY A 93 -10.78 5.89 -4.09
N LYS A 94 -11.72 5.46 -4.91
CA LYS A 94 -11.46 4.45 -5.93
C LYS A 94 -10.42 4.96 -6.91
N THR A 95 -9.54 4.05 -7.31
CA THR A 95 -8.47 4.41 -8.23
C THR A 95 -8.06 3.15 -8.99
N SER A 96 -7.23 3.33 -10.01
CA SER A 96 -6.79 2.21 -10.83
C SER A 96 -5.54 1.56 -10.24
N ALA A 97 -5.29 0.33 -10.67
CA ALA A 97 -4.06 -0.35 -10.27
C ALA A 97 -2.83 0.45 -10.71
N GLN A 98 -2.89 1.08 -11.88
CA GLN A 98 -1.75 1.87 -12.36
C GLN A 98 -1.46 3.04 -11.43
N ARG A 99 -2.50 3.72 -10.98
CA ARG A 99 -2.29 4.85 -10.06
C ARG A 99 -1.75 4.38 -8.73
N LEU A 100 -2.16 3.21 -8.27
CA LEU A 100 -1.62 2.65 -7.03
C LEU A 100 -0.16 2.27 -7.19
N VAL A 101 0.21 1.72 -8.34
CA VAL A 101 1.61 1.42 -8.62
C VAL A 101 2.43 2.70 -8.58
N ASP A 102 1.94 3.75 -9.22
CA ASP A 102 2.64 5.04 -9.19
C ASP A 102 2.75 5.61 -7.79
N PHE A 103 1.72 5.38 -6.98
CA PHE A 103 1.69 5.84 -5.60
C PHE A 103 2.77 5.16 -4.75
N ILE A 104 3.00 3.86 -4.94
CA ILE A 104 3.95 3.13 -4.10
C ILE A 104 5.39 3.28 -4.57
N ARG A 105 5.63 3.66 -5.84
CA ARG A 105 6.99 3.70 -6.39
C ARG A 105 7.98 4.46 -5.52
N PRO A 106 7.66 5.67 -5.05
CA PRO A 106 8.63 6.44 -4.25
C PRO A 106 9.03 5.75 -2.95
N TYR A 107 8.21 4.81 -2.50
CA TYR A 107 8.43 4.15 -1.20
C TYR A 107 9.02 2.77 -1.34
N MET A 108 9.25 2.30 -2.57
CA MET A 108 9.84 1.00 -2.78
C MET A 108 11.34 1.10 -2.64
N PRO A 109 11.94 0.16 -1.94
CA PRO A 109 13.39 0.21 -1.76
C PRO A 109 14.08 -0.10 -3.06
N ASP A 110 15.00 0.69 -3.44
CA ASP A 110 16.08 0.26 -4.25
C ASP A 110 15.90 -0.01 -5.72
N LEU A 111 14.74 0.24 -6.25
CA LEU A 111 14.58 0.06 -7.69
C LEU A 111 15.49 0.98 -8.47
N SER A 112 15.69 2.19 -7.98
CA SER A 112 16.55 3.13 -8.66
C SER A 112 17.99 2.67 -8.65
N LYS A 113 18.41 2.01 -7.60
CA LYS A 113 19.77 1.49 -7.55
C LYS A 113 19.97 0.36 -8.54
N GLN A 114 18.97 -0.49 -8.65
CA GLN A 114 19.09 -1.59 -9.57
C GLN A 114 19.05 -1.13 -11.01
N GLY A 115 18.22 -0.18 -11.24
CA GLY A 115 18.05 0.29 -12.57
C GLY A 115 19.08 1.24 -13.00
N ALA A 116 19.82 1.68 -12.07
CA ALA A 116 20.50 2.72 -12.30
C ALA A 116 21.35 3.02 -13.08
N PRO A 117 21.58 3.33 -13.57
CA PRO A 117 22.43 4.14 -13.90
C PRO A 117 21.85 5.46 -13.91
N GLY A 118 21.72 5.89 -13.56
CA GLY A 118 21.15 6.96 -13.53
C GLY A 118 20.27 7.63 -13.25
N HIS A 119 20.59 7.43 -13.31
CA HIS A 119 19.76 8.07 -13.15
C HIS A 119 19.35 8.71 -12.67
N HIS A 120 19.37 8.83 -12.56
CA HIS A 120 18.73 9.29 -12.28
C HIS A 120 18.21 9.83 -11.96
N ASN A 121 18.35 9.95 -11.87
CA ASN A 121 17.55 10.37 -11.75
C ASN A 121 17.04 10.91 -11.41
N THR A 122 17.18 10.95 -11.31
CA THR A 122 16.42 11.33 -11.27
C THR A 122 16.04 11.95 -11.06
N GLU A 123 16.21 11.94 -10.86
CA GLU A 123 15.62 12.35 -10.94
C GLU A 123 15.03 12.70 -11.01
N ALA A 124 15.46 12.56 -11.00
CA ALA A 124 14.72 12.76 -11.31
C ALA A 124 14.04 12.80 -11.34
N TRP A 125 14.44 12.81 -11.28
CA TRP A 125 13.53 12.80 -11.41
C TRP A 125 12.91 13.00 -10.81
N ILE A 126 13.12 12.93 -10.51
CA ILE A 126 12.55 13.17 -10.04
C ILE A 126 12.07 13.74 -9.67
N ARG A 127 12.09 13.81 -9.66
CA ARG A 127 11.48 14.45 -9.56
C ARG A 127 10.63 14.61 -9.64
N ALA A 128 10.84 14.32 -9.59
CA ALA A 128 9.94 14.49 -9.84
C ALA A 128 9.22 14.48 -9.57
N ALA A 129 9.19 14.43 -9.53
CA ALA A 129 8.38 14.57 -9.39
C ALA A 129 7.89 15.03 -8.74
N LYS A 130 7.92 15.41 -8.54
CA LYS A 130 7.37 15.88 -8.06
C LYS A 130 6.58 16.38 -7.93
N LYS A 131 6.37 16.43 -7.78
CA LYS A 131 5.50 16.68 -7.79
C LYS A 131 5.09 17.01 -7.70
#